data_3a5bd39208456f9c764c4082c09872e2
#
_entry.id   3a5bd39208456f9c764c4082c09872e2
#
_cell.length_a   1.000
_cell.length_b   1.000
_cell.length_c   1.000
_cell.angle_alpha   90.00
_cell.angle_beta   90.00
_cell.angle_gamma   90.00
#
_symmetry.space_group_name_H-M   'P 1'
#
loop_
_entity.id
_entity.type
_entity.pdbx_description
1 polymer ?
#
loop_
_entity_poly.entity_id
_entity_poly.type
_entity_poly.pdbx_seq_one_letter_code
_entity_poly.pdbx_strand_id
1 'polypeptide(L)'
;MASSPQRSANLPRPKRTLTLFIAVLIALYGLVALIDLNADKGDGSAWHPKLGLDLEGGTRISLQAKATEGDVTPDKLEQARNIIDQRVNATGVAEAEVTTQGSDQVIIEIPGERKAGIVDEVGKTAQLRFRLLWTGDLGSAAKPASEKDAAAQQKIIDDIDWSKLTLDQMITAETQGLDTLPKTYQKGIEALQAQAASFVCSADGVNVDDVAGKPLVTCDTTRGEVQILSPTVIPGSDIKSADPQYDSQRAEWSVRIELKGDGKGAFKTVTTALTPAQNRFAVVLDGEVITAPASQAAITNGVSSITGGFNATTSKALANQLKFGALPLTFGVNGSEEIGPSLAGSQLDAGLLAGVIGLILVVVYCLFYYRGLGLVIIGSLLVASALTYVMVLLLGKGVGFTLTLPGIAGLIVAIGITADSFIVFFERIRDEVRDGKSLRLAVEAGWVRARGTILAADAVSIIAALTLFIFAIGVVRGFAFALGLTTLIDVFVVFFFTKPLVSLLARTKFFGQGHKLSGLDAGHLGITGRKVSEISRTGASTVRKAN
;
A
#
# COMPACT_ATOMS: atom_id res chain seq x y z
N MET A 1 -48.71 -28.90 -37.35
CA MET A 1 -47.59 -27.97 -37.06
C MET A 1 -48.06 -27.04 -35.97
N ALA A 2 -47.63 -27.30 -34.73
CA ALA A 2 -48.05 -26.53 -33.56
C ALA A 2 -47.19 -25.26 -33.45
N SER A 3 -47.85 -24.09 -33.47
CA SER A 3 -47.24 -22.80 -33.23
C SER A 3 -46.83 -22.68 -31.77
N SER A 4 -45.52 -22.61 -31.49
CA SER A 4 -44.97 -22.30 -30.17
C SER A 4 -45.41 -20.91 -29.71
N PRO A 5 -45.84 -20.74 -28.44
CA PRO A 5 -46.19 -19.40 -27.95
C PRO A 5 -44.94 -18.55 -27.82
N GLN A 6 -44.93 -17.41 -28.54
CA GLN A 6 -43.94 -16.37 -28.32
C GLN A 6 -44.06 -15.87 -26.89
N ARG A 7 -43.03 -16.16 -26.07
CA ARG A 7 -42.85 -15.54 -24.76
C ARG A 7 -42.80 -14.02 -24.98
N SER A 8 -43.79 -13.33 -24.45
CA SER A 8 -43.79 -11.87 -24.33
C SER A 8 -42.59 -11.48 -23.47
N ALA A 9 -41.49 -11.08 -24.11
CA ALA A 9 -40.37 -10.51 -23.40
C ALA A 9 -40.88 -9.26 -22.67
N ASN A 10 -40.83 -9.28 -21.33
CA ASN A 10 -41.11 -8.11 -20.51
C ASN A 10 -40.21 -6.97 -20.99
N LEU A 11 -40.78 -6.00 -21.71
CA LEU A 11 -40.08 -4.79 -22.17
C LEU A 11 -39.53 -4.07 -20.94
N PRO A 12 -38.25 -3.80 -20.86
CA PRO A 12 -37.66 -3.12 -19.72
C PRO A 12 -38.35 -1.77 -19.53
N ARG A 13 -38.76 -1.45 -18.31
CA ARG A 13 -39.41 -0.19 -17.97
C ARG A 13 -38.33 0.89 -17.79
N PRO A 14 -37.99 1.69 -18.82
CA PRO A 14 -36.80 2.57 -18.78
C PRO A 14 -36.86 3.60 -17.65
N LYS A 15 -38.07 4.04 -17.25
CA LYS A 15 -38.22 4.94 -16.11
C LYS A 15 -37.76 4.32 -14.80
N ARG A 16 -38.16 3.05 -14.54
CA ARG A 16 -37.79 2.35 -13.31
C ARG A 16 -36.28 2.09 -13.20
N THR A 17 -35.64 1.73 -14.31
CA THR A 17 -34.19 1.53 -14.37
C THR A 17 -33.45 2.84 -14.09
N LEU A 18 -33.86 3.93 -14.73
CA LEU A 18 -33.25 5.24 -14.53
C LEU A 18 -33.44 5.76 -13.10
N THR A 19 -34.65 5.65 -12.51
CA THR A 19 -34.88 6.07 -11.13
C THR A 19 -34.08 5.25 -10.13
N LEU A 20 -33.95 3.95 -10.35
CA LEU A 20 -33.15 3.08 -9.50
C LEU A 20 -31.66 3.44 -9.59
N PHE A 21 -31.16 3.72 -10.79
CA PHE A 21 -29.76 4.16 -10.98
C PHE A 21 -29.48 5.48 -10.26
N ILE A 22 -30.37 6.47 -10.43
CA ILE A 22 -30.22 7.77 -9.73
C ILE A 22 -30.29 7.59 -8.21
N ALA A 23 -31.19 6.72 -7.72
CA ALA A 23 -31.26 6.42 -6.29
C ALA A 23 -29.99 5.78 -5.76
N VAL A 24 -29.35 4.87 -6.52
CA VAL A 24 -28.04 4.29 -6.16
C VAL A 24 -26.96 5.37 -6.12
N LEU A 25 -26.91 6.25 -7.12
CA LEU A 25 -25.93 7.34 -7.14
C LEU A 25 -26.09 8.26 -5.92
N ILE A 26 -27.32 8.66 -5.61
CA ILE A 26 -27.62 9.47 -4.41
C ILE A 26 -27.23 8.71 -3.12
N ALA A 27 -27.48 7.41 -3.04
CA ALA A 27 -27.11 6.59 -1.90
C ALA A 27 -25.59 6.52 -1.71
N LEU A 28 -24.80 6.42 -2.79
CA LEU A 28 -23.33 6.43 -2.72
C LEU A 28 -22.81 7.78 -2.19
N TYR A 29 -23.33 8.89 -2.69
CA TYR A 29 -22.98 10.22 -2.17
C TYR A 29 -23.44 10.40 -0.72
N GLY A 30 -24.62 9.87 -0.36
CA GLY A 30 -25.11 9.82 1.02
C GLY A 30 -24.20 9.03 1.95
N LEU A 31 -23.61 7.93 1.44
CA LEU A 31 -22.64 7.14 2.20
C LEU A 31 -21.36 7.95 2.47
N VAL A 32 -20.84 8.68 1.48
CA VAL A 32 -19.68 9.57 1.69
C VAL A 32 -20.01 10.64 2.74
N ALA A 33 -21.20 11.25 2.67
CA ALA A 33 -21.63 12.22 3.66
C ALA A 33 -21.75 11.62 5.08
N LEU A 34 -22.21 10.38 5.21
CA LEU A 34 -22.27 9.68 6.49
C LEU A 34 -20.87 9.38 7.04
N ILE A 35 -19.92 9.01 6.17
CA ILE A 35 -18.51 8.79 6.55
C ILE A 35 -17.92 10.12 7.05
N ASP A 36 -18.16 11.23 6.34
CA ASP A 36 -17.66 12.55 6.70
C ASP A 36 -18.23 13.05 8.05
N LEU A 37 -19.50 12.78 8.33
CA LEU A 37 -20.14 13.13 9.59
C LEU A 37 -19.64 12.33 10.79
N ASN A 38 -19.18 11.10 10.56
CA ASN A 38 -18.65 10.21 11.60
C ASN A 38 -17.12 10.23 11.70
N ALA A 39 -16.43 10.98 10.82
CA ALA A 39 -14.97 11.10 10.84
C ALA A 39 -14.53 11.94 12.06
N ASP A 40 -13.45 11.52 12.71
CA ASP A 40 -12.82 12.31 13.77
C ASP A 40 -12.22 13.60 13.19
N LYS A 41 -12.20 14.67 13.98
CA LYS A 41 -11.76 16.02 13.53
C LYS A 41 -10.31 16.09 12.98
N GLY A 42 -9.56 14.98 13.05
CA GLY A 42 -8.20 14.86 12.51
C GLY A 42 -8.09 14.14 11.16
N ASP A 43 -9.15 13.46 10.70
CA ASP A 43 -9.09 12.56 9.53
C ASP A 43 -9.25 13.23 8.15
N GLY A 44 -9.32 14.56 8.10
CA GLY A 44 -9.64 15.31 6.88
C GLY A 44 -11.06 15.04 6.36
N SER A 45 -11.53 15.86 5.42
CA SER A 45 -12.87 15.70 4.84
C SER A 45 -12.95 14.48 3.92
N ALA A 46 -14.01 13.69 4.05
CA ALA A 46 -14.28 12.55 3.17
C ALA A 46 -14.60 12.96 1.71
N TRP A 47 -14.79 14.25 1.46
CA TRP A 47 -15.04 14.79 0.13
C TRP A 47 -13.79 15.08 -0.69
N HIS A 48 -12.59 14.93 -0.12
CA HIS A 48 -11.34 15.03 -0.86
C HIS A 48 -10.77 13.63 -1.12
N PRO A 49 -10.37 13.34 -2.38
CA PRO A 49 -9.67 12.09 -2.66
C PRO A 49 -8.30 12.09 -1.99
N LYS A 50 -7.85 10.94 -1.53
CA LYS A 50 -6.47 10.77 -1.07
C LYS A 50 -5.54 10.91 -2.27
N LEU A 51 -4.51 11.74 -2.13
CA LEU A 51 -3.52 11.98 -3.17
C LEU A 51 -2.28 11.12 -2.92
N GLY A 52 -1.66 10.65 -4.00
CA GLY A 52 -0.37 9.97 -3.94
C GLY A 52 0.79 10.95 -3.78
N LEU A 53 1.97 10.41 -3.50
CA LEU A 53 3.20 11.17 -3.28
C LEU A 53 3.55 12.13 -4.42
N ASP A 54 3.25 11.73 -5.66
CA ASP A 54 3.48 12.51 -6.88
C ASP A 54 2.58 13.75 -7.03
N LEU A 55 1.48 13.81 -6.27
CA LEU A 55 0.50 14.90 -6.29
C LEU A 55 0.49 15.75 -5.01
N GLU A 56 0.83 15.17 -3.87
CA GLU A 56 0.85 15.84 -2.58
C GLU A 56 2.26 16.27 -2.17
N GLY A 57 3.26 15.62 -2.75
CA GLY A 57 4.64 15.71 -2.32
C GLY A 57 4.93 14.80 -1.13
N GLY A 58 6.19 14.66 -0.77
CA GLY A 58 6.61 13.84 0.36
C GLY A 58 7.92 13.12 0.11
N THR A 59 8.14 12.01 0.82
CA THR A 59 9.40 11.25 0.78
C THR A 59 9.15 9.82 0.31
N ARG A 60 9.92 9.38 -0.71
CA ARG A 60 10.01 7.99 -1.14
C ARG A 60 11.33 7.41 -0.65
N ILE A 61 11.28 6.30 0.05
CA ILE A 61 12.44 5.57 0.55
C ILE A 61 12.49 4.22 -0.14
N SER A 62 13.63 3.90 -0.76
CA SER A 62 13.89 2.60 -1.37
C SER A 62 14.86 1.82 -0.49
N LEU A 63 14.43 0.70 0.05
CA LEU A 63 15.19 -0.18 0.89
C LEU A 63 15.56 -1.44 0.13
N GLN A 64 16.86 -1.77 0.07
CA GLN A 64 17.40 -3.00 -0.52
C GLN A 64 17.55 -4.05 0.57
N ALA A 65 16.82 -5.16 0.45
CA ALA A 65 16.92 -6.27 1.39
C ALA A 65 18.20 -7.08 1.18
N LYS A 66 18.81 -7.48 2.30
CA LYS A 66 19.90 -8.46 2.37
C LYS A 66 19.52 -9.51 3.38
N ALA A 67 19.76 -10.77 3.08
CA ALA A 67 19.53 -11.84 4.02
C ALA A 67 20.65 -11.84 5.08
N THR A 68 20.25 -11.88 6.36
CA THR A 68 21.20 -12.09 7.46
C THR A 68 21.66 -13.53 7.54
N GLU A 69 20.73 -14.47 7.22
CA GLU A 69 21.00 -15.91 7.11
C GLU A 69 20.18 -16.49 5.95
N GLY A 70 20.85 -17.22 5.02
CA GLY A 70 20.23 -17.83 3.84
C GLY A 70 19.84 -16.80 2.78
N ASP A 71 18.77 -17.08 2.02
CA ASP A 71 18.33 -16.26 0.87
C ASP A 71 17.20 -15.28 1.27
N VAL A 72 17.08 -14.20 0.49
CA VAL A 72 15.90 -13.33 0.50
C VAL A 72 14.76 -14.08 -0.18
N THR A 73 13.76 -14.51 0.60
CA THR A 73 12.58 -15.18 0.07
C THR A 73 11.38 -14.22 0.02
N PRO A 74 10.41 -14.44 -0.90
CA PRO A 74 9.21 -13.60 -0.98
C PRO A 74 8.45 -13.52 0.36
N ASP A 75 8.38 -14.62 1.11
CA ASP A 75 7.70 -14.66 2.41
C ASP A 75 8.41 -13.78 3.46
N LYS A 76 9.75 -13.84 3.52
CA LYS A 76 10.54 -12.96 4.40
C LYS A 76 10.39 -11.49 4.00
N LEU A 77 10.37 -11.19 2.70
CA LEU A 77 10.21 -9.83 2.21
C LEU A 77 8.82 -9.28 2.54
N GLU A 78 7.78 -10.08 2.37
CA GLU A 78 6.40 -9.70 2.72
C GLU A 78 6.23 -9.53 4.24
N GLN A 79 6.84 -10.39 5.05
CA GLN A 79 6.87 -10.24 6.51
C GLN A 79 7.58 -8.94 6.91
N ALA A 80 8.72 -8.65 6.29
CA ALA A 80 9.45 -7.40 6.53
C ALA A 80 8.61 -6.17 6.14
N ARG A 81 7.95 -6.20 4.98
CA ARG A 81 7.04 -5.15 4.53
C ARG A 81 5.94 -4.90 5.56
N ASN A 82 5.31 -5.95 6.08
CA ASN A 82 4.26 -5.82 7.09
C ASN A 82 4.76 -5.18 8.40
N ILE A 83 5.97 -5.54 8.84
CA ILE A 83 6.58 -4.95 10.04
C ILE A 83 6.94 -3.48 9.79
N ILE A 84 7.51 -3.15 8.63
CA ILE A 84 7.84 -1.78 8.22
C ILE A 84 6.57 -0.93 8.17
N ASP A 85 5.50 -1.43 7.56
CA ASP A 85 4.21 -0.75 7.48
C ASP A 85 3.65 -0.42 8.89
N GLN A 86 3.69 -1.39 9.82
CA GLN A 86 3.27 -1.17 11.19
C GLN A 86 4.14 -0.13 11.91
N ARG A 87 5.46 -0.13 11.69
CA ARG A 87 6.38 0.84 12.28
C ARG A 87 6.10 2.25 11.76
N VAL A 88 5.98 2.41 10.44
CA VAL A 88 5.68 3.70 9.81
C VAL A 88 4.35 4.25 10.33
N ASN A 89 3.31 3.43 10.38
CA ASN A 89 2.00 3.82 10.91
C ASN A 89 2.06 4.23 12.39
N ALA A 90 2.89 3.54 13.21
CA ALA A 90 3.07 3.86 14.63
C ALA A 90 3.81 5.18 14.87
N THR A 91 4.59 5.70 13.91
CA THR A 91 5.21 7.03 14.01
C THR A 91 4.21 8.18 13.87
N GLY A 92 2.94 7.86 13.58
CA GLY A 92 1.87 8.83 13.38
C GLY A 92 1.95 9.53 12.02
N VAL A 93 2.57 8.87 11.04
CA VAL A 93 2.45 9.24 9.62
C VAL A 93 1.18 8.60 9.12
N ALA A 94 0.11 9.39 9.03
CA ALA A 94 -1.11 8.94 8.37
C ALA A 94 -0.82 8.79 6.86
N GLU A 95 -1.28 7.66 6.26
CA GLU A 95 -1.30 7.47 4.79
C GLU A 95 0.04 7.08 4.13
N ALA A 96 1.02 6.58 4.90
CA ALA A 96 2.20 5.97 4.28
C ALA A 96 1.83 4.66 3.55
N GLU A 97 2.41 4.44 2.37
CA GLU A 97 2.25 3.20 1.61
C GLU A 97 3.57 2.42 1.59
N VAL A 98 3.51 1.16 2.00
CA VAL A 98 4.68 0.27 1.99
C VAL A 98 4.42 -0.89 1.03
N THR A 99 5.24 -0.98 -0.02
CA THR A 99 5.11 -1.98 -1.08
C THR A 99 6.42 -2.73 -1.31
N THR A 100 6.33 -3.97 -1.82
CA THR A 100 7.50 -4.71 -2.28
C THR A 100 7.73 -4.46 -3.77
N GLN A 101 8.99 -4.33 -4.17
CA GLN A 101 9.38 -4.18 -5.57
C GLN A 101 10.43 -5.23 -5.95
N GLY A 102 10.14 -6.02 -6.98
CA GLY A 102 11.01 -7.14 -7.36
C GLY A 102 11.07 -8.22 -6.27
N SER A 103 12.23 -8.87 -6.15
CA SER A 103 12.45 -9.97 -5.20
C SER A 103 13.12 -9.53 -3.89
N ASP A 104 13.62 -8.30 -3.81
CA ASP A 104 14.56 -7.87 -2.77
C ASP A 104 14.49 -6.38 -2.39
N GLN A 105 13.43 -5.67 -2.80
CA GLN A 105 13.26 -4.26 -2.44
C GLN A 105 11.93 -4.00 -1.74
N VAL A 106 11.96 -3.06 -0.81
CA VAL A 106 10.78 -2.46 -0.16
C VAL A 106 10.79 -0.96 -0.44
N ILE A 107 9.68 -0.47 -0.98
CA ILE A 107 9.45 0.96 -1.24
C ILE A 107 8.48 1.49 -0.19
N ILE A 108 8.84 2.60 0.42
CA ILE A 108 8.03 3.31 1.40
C ILE A 108 7.73 4.68 0.82
N GLU A 109 6.47 5.00 0.66
CA GLU A 109 5.99 6.30 0.20
C GLU A 109 5.26 7.00 1.35
N ILE A 110 5.75 8.17 1.71
CA ILE A 110 5.25 8.97 2.83
C ILE A 110 4.80 10.31 2.27
N PRO A 111 3.49 10.52 2.05
CA PRO A 111 2.98 11.81 1.59
C PRO A 111 3.10 12.88 2.69
N GLY A 112 3.15 14.15 2.27
CA GLY A 112 3.16 15.31 3.15
C GLY A 112 4.56 15.76 3.59
N GLU A 113 4.62 16.53 4.69
CA GLU A 113 5.87 17.12 5.17
C GLU A 113 6.86 16.08 5.71
N ARG A 114 8.13 16.30 5.41
CA ARG A 114 9.24 15.45 5.86
C ARG A 114 9.30 15.37 7.39
N LYS A 115 9.25 14.15 7.93
CA LYS A 115 9.64 13.88 9.32
C LYS A 115 11.10 13.46 9.34
N ALA A 116 11.96 14.32 9.92
CA ALA A 116 13.37 14.02 10.08
C ALA A 116 13.56 12.70 10.87
N GLY A 117 14.51 11.86 10.43
CA GLY A 117 14.86 10.61 11.10
C GLY A 117 14.01 9.39 10.77
N ILE A 118 12.91 9.53 10.01
CA ILE A 118 12.04 8.38 9.68
C ILE A 118 12.76 7.32 8.83
N VAL A 119 13.68 7.76 7.96
CA VAL A 119 14.48 6.87 7.12
C VAL A 119 15.34 5.95 7.99
N ASP A 120 15.99 6.53 9.01
CA ASP A 120 16.86 5.78 9.92
C ASP A 120 16.06 4.88 10.86
N GLU A 121 14.86 5.33 11.28
CA GLU A 121 14.01 4.55 12.20
C GLU A 121 13.39 3.32 11.51
N VAL A 122 12.97 3.46 10.27
CA VAL A 122 12.27 2.40 9.53
C VAL A 122 13.22 1.34 9.00
N GLY A 123 14.42 1.71 8.57
CA GLY A 123 15.43 0.81 8.00
C GLY A 123 16.16 -0.05 9.03
N LYS A 124 16.11 0.30 10.31
CA LYS A 124 16.76 -0.47 11.39
C LYS A 124 16.11 -1.84 11.55
N THR A 125 16.95 -2.88 11.62
CA THR A 125 16.48 -4.27 11.79
C THR A 125 15.77 -4.47 13.13
N ALA A 126 16.15 -3.70 14.16
CA ALA A 126 15.66 -3.77 15.53
C ALA A 126 15.72 -5.20 16.09
N GLN A 127 16.80 -5.89 15.81
CA GLN A 127 17.07 -7.21 16.39
C GLN A 127 17.54 -7.05 17.83
N LEU A 128 16.60 -7.12 18.76
CA LEU A 128 16.93 -7.14 20.19
C LEU A 128 17.33 -8.54 20.62
N ARG A 129 18.44 -8.63 21.34
CA ARG A 129 18.95 -9.88 21.93
C ARG A 129 19.44 -9.64 23.33
N PHE A 130 19.13 -10.59 24.22
CA PHE A 130 19.71 -10.61 25.56
C PHE A 130 20.86 -11.61 25.57
N ARG A 131 22.03 -11.13 25.98
CA ARG A 131 23.28 -11.90 26.03
C ARG A 131 23.93 -11.75 27.38
N LEU A 132 24.65 -12.76 27.82
CA LEU A 132 25.46 -12.68 29.02
C LEU A 132 26.74 -11.89 28.77
N LEU A 133 27.18 -11.10 29.73
CA LEU A 133 28.40 -10.31 29.63
C LEU A 133 29.60 -11.13 30.10
N TRP A 134 30.20 -11.92 29.23
CA TRP A 134 31.32 -12.79 29.54
C TRP A 134 32.59 -12.03 29.94
N THR A 135 32.87 -10.92 29.29
CA THR A 135 33.96 -10.03 29.65
C THR A 135 33.57 -8.61 29.28
N GLY A 136 33.69 -7.66 30.20
CA GLY A 136 33.35 -6.27 30.00
C GLY A 136 34.47 -5.35 30.41
N ASP A 137 34.20 -4.06 30.29
CA ASP A 137 35.07 -2.97 30.75
C ASP A 137 36.46 -2.99 30.06
N LEU A 138 36.52 -3.57 28.82
CA LEU A 138 37.74 -3.56 28.04
C LEU A 138 37.88 -2.18 27.35
N GLY A 139 39.07 -1.65 27.36
CA GLY A 139 39.33 -0.38 26.65
C GLY A 139 39.24 -0.50 25.14
N SER A 140 38.72 0.53 24.47
CA SER A 140 38.74 0.62 23.02
C SER A 140 40.17 0.65 22.50
N ALA A 141 40.48 -0.11 21.44
CA ALA A 141 41.77 -0.07 20.78
C ALA A 141 42.00 1.27 20.07
N ALA A 142 43.26 1.73 20.03
CA ALA A 142 43.62 2.94 19.30
C ALA A 142 43.59 2.76 17.76
N LYS A 143 43.72 1.50 17.31
CA LYS A 143 43.69 1.13 15.89
C LYS A 143 43.02 -0.24 15.73
N PRO A 144 42.22 -0.42 14.65
CA PRO A 144 41.62 -1.72 14.36
C PRO A 144 42.70 -2.74 13.97
N ALA A 145 42.38 -4.03 14.08
CA ALA A 145 43.19 -5.12 13.52
C ALA A 145 43.33 -4.96 12.01
N SER A 146 44.37 -5.56 11.43
CA SER A 146 44.44 -5.68 9.99
C SER A 146 43.27 -6.54 9.48
N GLU A 147 42.76 -6.26 8.27
CA GLU A 147 41.65 -7.05 7.68
C GLU A 147 41.98 -8.55 7.64
N LYS A 148 43.23 -8.91 7.43
CA LYS A 148 43.68 -10.31 7.38
C LYS A 148 43.61 -10.96 8.78
N ASP A 149 44.01 -10.26 9.82
CA ASP A 149 43.99 -10.79 11.19
C ASP A 149 42.55 -10.85 11.71
N ALA A 150 41.73 -9.85 11.43
CA ALA A 150 40.30 -9.85 11.75
C ALA A 150 39.56 -11.01 11.07
N ALA A 151 39.80 -11.23 9.79
CA ALA A 151 39.21 -12.34 9.05
C ALA A 151 39.68 -13.72 9.57
N ALA A 152 40.95 -13.83 9.98
CA ALA A 152 41.46 -15.08 10.57
C ALA A 152 40.82 -15.37 11.92
N GLN A 153 40.66 -14.38 12.78
CA GLN A 153 39.97 -14.50 14.07
C GLN A 153 38.49 -14.88 13.86
N GLN A 154 37.81 -14.18 12.97
CA GLN A 154 36.38 -14.44 12.65
C GLN A 154 36.19 -15.88 12.13
N LYS A 155 37.08 -16.37 11.27
CA LYS A 155 37.02 -17.74 10.78
C LYS A 155 37.12 -18.77 11.90
N ILE A 156 38.01 -18.56 12.89
CA ILE A 156 38.11 -19.46 14.05
C ILE A 156 36.81 -19.49 14.84
N ILE A 157 36.18 -18.33 15.04
CA ILE A 157 34.90 -18.21 15.73
C ILE A 157 33.80 -18.93 14.96
N ASP A 158 33.79 -18.78 13.62
CA ASP A 158 32.79 -19.36 12.72
C ASP A 158 32.89 -20.87 12.59
N ASP A 159 34.09 -21.43 12.66
CA ASP A 159 34.36 -22.88 12.57
C ASP A 159 33.89 -23.66 13.83
N ILE A 160 33.53 -22.96 14.92
CA ILE A 160 33.04 -23.56 16.16
C ILE A 160 31.51 -23.61 16.17
N ASP A 161 30.97 -24.78 16.48
CA ASP A 161 29.53 -24.95 16.67
C ASP A 161 29.09 -24.52 18.09
N TRP A 162 28.84 -23.22 18.23
CA TRP A 162 28.39 -22.61 19.48
C TRP A 162 26.94 -22.97 19.85
N SER A 163 26.14 -23.54 18.93
CA SER A 163 24.75 -23.90 19.19
C SER A 163 24.59 -25.05 20.18
N LYS A 164 25.67 -25.80 20.44
CA LYS A 164 25.70 -26.87 21.42
C LYS A 164 26.00 -26.39 22.84
N LEU A 165 26.27 -25.11 23.01
CA LEU A 165 26.54 -24.54 24.32
C LEU A 165 25.22 -24.38 25.09
N THR A 166 25.13 -25.00 26.26
CA THR A 166 23.92 -24.93 27.08
C THR A 166 23.84 -23.62 27.88
N LEU A 167 22.62 -23.22 28.24
CA LEU A 167 22.41 -22.03 29.09
C LEU A 167 23.21 -22.09 30.39
N ASP A 168 23.25 -23.25 31.05
CA ASP A 168 24.01 -23.43 32.28
C ASP A 168 25.52 -23.25 32.09
N GLN A 169 26.06 -23.72 30.96
CA GLN A 169 27.47 -23.51 30.63
C GLN A 169 27.76 -22.02 30.35
N MET A 170 26.85 -21.33 29.66
CA MET A 170 26.99 -19.89 29.42
C MET A 170 26.95 -19.09 30.72
N ILE A 171 26.06 -19.44 31.66
CA ILE A 171 25.95 -18.81 32.97
C ILE A 171 27.19 -19.12 33.81
N THR A 172 27.70 -20.37 33.78
CA THR A 172 28.92 -20.75 34.50
C THR A 172 30.13 -19.95 34.00
N ALA A 173 30.25 -19.77 32.68
CA ALA A 173 31.30 -18.96 32.07
C ALA A 173 31.22 -17.48 32.51
N GLU A 174 30.03 -16.93 32.68
CA GLU A 174 29.80 -15.56 33.17
C GLU A 174 30.16 -15.44 34.66
N THR A 175 29.79 -16.43 35.50
CA THR A 175 29.91 -16.33 36.95
C THR A 175 31.24 -16.81 37.49
N GLN A 176 31.93 -17.72 36.79
CA GLN A 176 33.15 -18.39 37.27
C GLN A 176 34.35 -18.19 36.31
N GLY A 177 34.14 -17.66 35.13
CA GLY A 177 35.17 -17.38 34.13
C GLY A 177 35.10 -18.25 32.87
N LEU A 178 35.63 -17.72 31.74
CA LEU A 178 35.59 -18.34 30.42
C LEU A 178 36.42 -19.64 30.34
N ASP A 179 37.34 -19.86 31.22
CA ASP A 179 38.14 -21.08 31.34
C ASP A 179 37.32 -22.30 31.77
N THR A 180 36.14 -22.11 32.34
CA THR A 180 35.19 -23.16 32.69
C THR A 180 34.52 -23.81 31.49
N LEU A 181 34.53 -23.14 30.32
CA LEU A 181 33.97 -23.68 29.10
C LEU A 181 34.74 -24.92 28.60
N PRO A 182 34.07 -25.88 27.98
CA PRO A 182 34.71 -27.06 27.41
C PRO A 182 35.88 -26.72 26.48
N LYS A 183 36.90 -27.58 26.44
CA LYS A 183 38.13 -27.37 25.65
C LYS A 183 37.87 -27.11 24.16
N THR A 184 36.75 -27.58 23.63
CA THR A 184 36.31 -27.37 22.25
C THR A 184 36.07 -25.88 21.91
N TYR A 185 35.74 -25.04 22.92
CA TYR A 185 35.46 -23.62 22.74
C TYR A 185 36.69 -22.72 23.04
N GLN A 186 37.75 -23.25 23.70
CA GLN A 186 38.89 -22.43 24.16
C GLN A 186 39.58 -21.65 23.04
N LYS A 187 39.79 -22.28 21.87
CA LYS A 187 40.34 -21.57 20.69
C LYS A 187 39.48 -20.41 20.23
N GLY A 188 38.14 -20.56 20.30
CA GLY A 188 37.20 -19.47 19.97
C GLY A 188 37.26 -18.35 21.01
N ILE A 189 37.41 -18.69 22.30
CA ILE A 189 37.58 -17.69 23.36
C ILE A 189 38.86 -16.88 23.15
N GLU A 190 39.98 -17.54 22.83
CA GLU A 190 41.24 -16.84 22.52
C GLU A 190 41.06 -15.89 21.30
N ALA A 191 40.36 -16.35 20.28
CA ALA A 191 40.05 -15.52 19.10
C ALA A 191 39.15 -14.33 19.46
N LEU A 192 38.11 -14.52 20.30
CA LEU A 192 37.25 -13.43 20.78
C LEU A 192 38.01 -12.40 21.59
N GLN A 193 38.92 -12.85 22.47
CA GLN A 193 39.77 -11.98 23.28
C GLN A 193 40.73 -11.17 22.38
N ALA A 194 41.33 -11.82 21.37
CA ALA A 194 42.18 -11.13 20.40
C ALA A 194 41.40 -10.11 19.57
N GLN A 195 40.17 -10.46 19.15
CA GLN A 195 39.27 -9.54 18.46
C GLN A 195 38.91 -8.34 19.35
N ALA A 196 38.53 -8.58 20.61
CA ALA A 196 38.22 -7.53 21.59
C ALA A 196 39.41 -6.58 21.84
N ALA A 197 40.63 -7.12 21.94
CA ALA A 197 41.83 -6.33 22.17
C ALA A 197 42.15 -5.37 20.99
N SER A 198 41.63 -5.62 19.79
CA SER A 198 41.80 -4.80 18.61
C SER A 198 40.52 -4.08 18.17
N PHE A 199 39.45 -4.16 18.94
CA PHE A 199 38.15 -3.56 18.62
C PHE A 199 38.15 -2.07 18.93
N VAL A 200 37.66 -1.26 17.98
CA VAL A 200 37.55 0.19 18.13
C VAL A 200 36.09 0.58 18.33
N CYS A 201 35.77 1.15 19.49
CA CYS A 201 34.47 1.75 19.76
C CYS A 201 34.36 3.12 19.06
N SER A 202 33.45 3.23 18.09
CA SER A 202 33.13 4.51 17.44
C SER A 202 31.90 5.13 18.08
N ALA A 203 31.90 6.46 18.23
CA ALA A 203 30.72 7.21 18.67
C ALA A 203 29.58 7.20 17.62
N ASP A 204 29.89 6.89 16.37
CA ASP A 204 28.90 6.82 15.27
C ASP A 204 28.16 5.46 15.22
N GLY A 205 28.36 4.60 16.21
CA GLY A 205 27.77 3.27 16.29
C GLY A 205 28.72 2.15 15.88
N VAL A 206 28.25 0.92 15.99
CA VAL A 206 29.02 -0.30 15.75
C VAL A 206 28.41 -1.05 14.56
N ASN A 207 29.22 -1.37 13.57
CA ASN A 207 28.80 -2.19 12.44
C ASN A 207 29.39 -3.61 12.60
N VAL A 208 28.67 -4.47 13.30
CA VAL A 208 29.04 -5.87 13.54
C VAL A 208 27.89 -6.79 13.15
N ASP A 209 28.23 -7.95 12.58
CA ASP A 209 27.23 -8.98 12.29
C ASP A 209 26.81 -9.68 13.59
N ASP A 210 25.62 -9.36 14.08
CA ASP A 210 25.04 -9.96 15.26
C ASP A 210 24.30 -11.25 14.92
N VAL A 211 25.00 -12.39 14.95
CA VAL A 211 24.45 -13.73 14.72
C VAL A 211 23.98 -14.35 16.04
N ALA A 212 22.71 -14.80 16.09
CA ALA A 212 22.07 -15.29 17.33
C ALA A 212 22.85 -16.44 18.01
N GLY A 213 23.29 -17.41 17.21
CA GLY A 213 23.95 -18.61 17.69
C GLY A 213 25.44 -18.46 18.01
N LYS A 214 26.03 -17.26 17.85
CA LYS A 214 27.46 -17.01 18.05
C LYS A 214 27.71 -15.99 19.15
N PRO A 215 28.85 -16.07 19.86
CA PRO A 215 29.29 -15.00 20.73
C PRO A 215 29.60 -13.73 19.91
N LEU A 216 29.55 -12.58 20.56
CA LEU A 216 29.68 -11.28 19.91
C LEU A 216 30.73 -10.44 20.66
N VAL A 217 31.65 -9.83 19.89
CA VAL A 217 32.47 -8.70 20.37
C VAL A 217 31.86 -7.41 19.89
N THR A 218 31.53 -6.54 20.80
CA THR A 218 30.86 -5.27 20.50
C THR A 218 31.19 -4.19 21.50
N CYS A 219 30.51 -3.07 21.40
CA CYS A 219 30.77 -1.87 22.18
C CYS A 219 29.50 -1.41 22.93
N ASP A 220 29.67 -1.00 24.18
CA ASP A 220 28.77 -0.09 24.87
C ASP A 220 29.20 1.34 24.51
N THR A 221 28.53 1.94 23.52
CA THR A 221 28.87 3.26 22.99
C THR A 221 28.67 4.36 24.04
N THR A 222 27.77 4.17 25.00
CA THR A 222 27.52 5.11 26.10
C THR A 222 28.72 5.22 27.03
N ARG A 223 29.44 4.08 27.26
CA ARG A 223 30.61 4.01 28.13
C ARG A 223 31.93 3.98 27.39
N GLY A 224 31.92 3.72 26.07
CA GLY A 224 33.12 3.52 25.28
C GLY A 224 33.86 2.22 25.61
N GLU A 225 33.17 1.21 26.13
CA GLU A 225 33.71 -0.05 26.59
C GLU A 225 33.49 -1.17 25.58
N VAL A 226 34.55 -1.95 25.31
CA VAL A 226 34.45 -3.17 24.50
C VAL A 226 33.98 -4.33 25.38
N GLN A 227 33.06 -5.11 24.89
CA GLN A 227 32.44 -6.22 25.59
C GLN A 227 32.47 -7.49 24.74
N ILE A 228 32.72 -8.64 25.42
CA ILE A 228 32.57 -9.98 24.85
C ILE A 228 31.30 -10.58 25.42
N LEU A 229 30.37 -10.90 24.56
CA LEU A 229 29.04 -11.38 24.91
C LEU A 229 28.85 -12.85 24.50
N SER A 230 28.05 -13.57 25.26
CA SER A 230 27.65 -14.96 24.95
C SER A 230 26.83 -15.03 23.66
N PRO A 231 26.59 -16.23 23.11
CA PRO A 231 25.48 -16.46 22.21
C PRO A 231 24.16 -15.94 22.81
N THR A 232 23.16 -15.68 21.99
CA THR A 232 21.87 -15.14 22.42
C THR A 232 21.19 -16.09 23.40
N VAL A 233 20.82 -15.57 24.56
CA VAL A 233 20.09 -16.32 25.60
C VAL A 233 18.59 -16.14 25.43
N ILE A 234 18.14 -14.92 25.11
CA ILE A 234 16.73 -14.61 24.89
C ILE A 234 16.63 -13.78 23.60
N PRO A 235 15.96 -14.29 22.56
CA PRO A 235 15.74 -13.55 21.33
C PRO A 235 14.64 -12.50 21.51
N GLY A 236 14.68 -11.44 20.72
CA GLY A 236 13.65 -10.40 20.70
C GLY A 236 12.24 -10.88 20.33
N SER A 237 12.12 -12.02 19.63
CA SER A 237 10.84 -12.69 19.36
C SER A 237 10.07 -13.10 20.61
N ASP A 238 10.76 -13.26 21.74
CA ASP A 238 10.16 -13.61 23.02
C ASP A 238 9.63 -12.39 23.79
N ILE A 239 9.74 -11.20 23.24
CA ILE A 239 9.05 -10.02 23.77
C ILE A 239 7.56 -10.12 23.43
N LYS A 240 6.72 -9.97 24.45
CA LYS A 240 5.27 -9.94 24.32
C LYS A 240 4.75 -8.51 24.11
N SER A 241 5.30 -7.56 24.90
CA SER A 241 4.97 -6.14 24.79
C SER A 241 6.17 -5.28 25.15
N ALA A 242 6.20 -4.08 24.58
CA ALA A 242 7.17 -3.05 24.90
C ALA A 242 6.45 -1.69 24.92
N ASP A 243 6.60 -0.95 26.03
CA ASP A 243 5.93 0.32 26.24
C ASP A 243 6.90 1.36 26.82
N PRO A 244 6.89 2.61 26.33
CA PRO A 244 7.70 3.67 26.93
C PRO A 244 7.14 4.02 28.31
N GLN A 245 8.01 4.20 29.28
CA GLN A 245 7.66 4.53 30.66
C GLN A 245 8.56 5.62 31.20
N TYR A 246 7.98 6.63 31.84
CA TYR A 246 8.73 7.63 32.58
C TYR A 246 8.78 7.26 34.06
N ASP A 247 9.99 7.10 34.59
CA ASP A 247 10.23 6.90 36.01
C ASP A 247 10.38 8.26 36.71
N SER A 248 9.35 8.66 37.44
CA SER A 248 9.34 9.96 38.18
C SER A 248 10.30 10.00 39.34
N GLN A 249 10.75 8.84 39.86
CA GLN A 249 11.70 8.78 41.01
C GLN A 249 13.12 9.00 40.53
N ARG A 250 13.46 8.48 39.32
CA ARG A 250 14.78 8.59 38.71
C ARG A 250 14.88 9.72 37.71
N ALA A 251 13.75 10.34 37.38
CA ALA A 251 13.62 11.36 36.34
C ALA A 251 14.16 10.91 34.97
N GLU A 252 13.96 9.63 34.63
CA GLU A 252 14.46 9.04 33.39
C GLU A 252 13.36 8.32 32.61
N TRP A 253 13.53 8.28 31.27
CA TRP A 253 12.71 7.46 30.40
C TRP A 253 13.31 6.07 30.28
N SER A 254 12.44 5.05 30.25
CA SER A 254 12.78 3.64 30.06
C SER A 254 11.79 2.97 29.13
N VAL A 255 12.13 1.79 28.65
CA VAL A 255 11.20 0.93 27.91
C VAL A 255 10.88 -0.27 28.76
N ARG A 256 9.64 -0.36 29.23
CA ARG A 256 9.12 -1.52 29.95
C ARG A 256 8.84 -2.64 28.96
N ILE A 257 9.41 -3.81 29.20
CA ILE A 257 9.20 -5.01 28.39
C ILE A 257 8.54 -6.12 29.21
N GLU A 258 7.73 -6.93 28.55
CA GLU A 258 7.17 -8.17 29.08
C GLU A 258 7.59 -9.33 28.17
N LEU A 259 8.19 -10.38 28.74
CA LEU A 259 8.62 -11.57 28.03
C LEU A 259 7.54 -12.66 28.05
N LYS A 260 7.49 -13.49 27.01
CA LYS A 260 6.59 -14.63 26.86
C LYS A 260 7.36 -15.94 26.68
N GLY A 261 6.65 -17.06 26.78
CA GLY A 261 7.18 -18.38 26.43
C GLY A 261 8.47 -18.75 27.17
N ASP A 262 9.40 -19.31 26.41
CA ASP A 262 10.71 -19.79 26.89
C ASP A 262 11.61 -18.65 27.38
N GLY A 263 11.49 -17.45 26.78
CA GLY A 263 12.24 -16.27 27.18
C GLY A 263 11.96 -15.85 28.61
N LYS A 264 10.72 -15.98 29.09
CA LYS A 264 10.39 -15.73 30.52
C LYS A 264 11.09 -16.72 31.45
N GLY A 265 11.16 -18.00 31.06
CA GLY A 265 11.85 -19.06 31.80
C GLY A 265 13.37 -18.83 31.86
N ALA A 266 13.97 -18.56 30.69
CA ALA A 266 15.39 -18.26 30.56
C ALA A 266 15.77 -17.02 31.39
N PHE A 267 14.95 -15.95 31.32
CA PHE A 267 15.20 -14.71 32.08
C PHE A 267 15.18 -14.92 33.59
N LYS A 268 14.21 -15.73 34.08
CA LYS A 268 14.19 -16.13 35.48
C LYS A 268 15.48 -16.88 35.87
N THR A 269 15.91 -17.87 35.09
CA THR A 269 17.10 -18.68 35.36
C THR A 269 18.35 -17.79 35.39
N VAL A 270 18.53 -16.95 34.36
CA VAL A 270 19.67 -16.03 34.24
C VAL A 270 19.71 -15.05 35.41
N THR A 271 18.64 -14.32 35.66
CA THR A 271 18.63 -13.30 36.73
C THR A 271 18.81 -13.92 38.12
N THR A 272 18.28 -15.14 38.34
CA THR A 272 18.51 -15.87 39.61
C THR A 272 19.99 -16.22 39.79
N ALA A 273 20.66 -16.67 38.73
CA ALA A 273 22.06 -17.05 38.79
C ALA A 273 23.03 -15.87 38.93
N LEU A 274 22.70 -14.74 38.25
CA LEU A 274 23.55 -13.54 38.26
C LEU A 274 23.41 -12.68 39.52
N THR A 275 22.27 -12.75 40.22
CA THR A 275 21.98 -11.90 41.39
C THR A 275 23.00 -12.02 42.53
N PRO A 276 23.49 -13.22 42.94
CA PRO A 276 24.41 -13.32 44.07
C PRO A 276 25.72 -12.56 43.91
N ALA A 277 26.24 -12.51 42.66
CA ALA A 277 27.48 -11.81 42.34
C ALA A 277 27.23 -10.42 41.70
N GLN A 278 25.97 -10.04 41.55
CA GLN A 278 25.55 -8.82 40.84
C GLN A 278 26.13 -8.72 39.40
N ASN A 279 26.28 -9.87 38.74
CA ASN A 279 26.78 -9.92 37.38
C ASN A 279 25.81 -9.25 36.43
N ARG A 280 26.35 -8.82 35.30
CA ARG A 280 25.64 -7.99 34.30
C ARG A 280 25.17 -8.86 33.13
N PHE A 281 24.05 -8.50 32.54
CA PHE A 281 23.65 -9.03 31.23
C PHE A 281 23.44 -7.90 30.27
N ALA A 282 23.78 -8.13 29.02
CA ALA A 282 23.70 -7.11 27.97
C ALA A 282 22.38 -7.20 27.20
N VAL A 283 21.79 -6.05 26.95
CA VAL A 283 20.70 -5.86 26.01
C VAL A 283 21.30 -5.27 24.75
N VAL A 284 21.30 -6.05 23.68
CA VAL A 284 21.93 -5.74 22.40
C VAL A 284 20.84 -5.46 21.36
N LEU A 285 20.96 -4.36 20.64
CA LEU A 285 20.10 -3.97 19.53
C LEU A 285 20.97 -3.77 18.28
N ASP A 286 20.70 -4.55 17.24
CA ASP A 286 21.43 -4.47 15.97
C ASP A 286 22.97 -4.54 16.14
N GLY A 287 23.42 -5.37 17.08
CA GLY A 287 24.84 -5.59 17.37
C GLY A 287 25.47 -4.59 18.35
N GLU A 288 24.76 -3.55 18.78
CA GLU A 288 25.23 -2.55 19.75
C GLU A 288 24.64 -2.79 21.14
N VAL A 289 25.42 -2.63 22.19
CA VAL A 289 24.94 -2.72 23.58
C VAL A 289 24.23 -1.43 23.97
N ILE A 290 22.90 -1.49 24.13
CA ILE A 290 22.10 -0.36 24.63
C ILE A 290 22.33 -0.16 26.13
N THR A 291 22.37 -1.28 26.88
CA THR A 291 22.55 -1.27 28.31
C THR A 291 23.03 -2.65 28.80
N ALA A 292 23.83 -2.64 29.85
CA ALA A 292 24.28 -3.86 30.51
C ALA A 292 24.09 -3.73 32.02
N PRO A 293 22.83 -3.86 32.53
CA PRO A 293 22.53 -3.72 33.95
C PRO A 293 23.03 -4.92 34.75
N ALA A 294 23.40 -4.68 36.03
CA ALA A 294 23.63 -5.74 37.01
C ALA A 294 22.30 -6.31 37.50
N SER A 295 22.26 -7.64 37.68
CA SER A 295 21.08 -8.32 38.22
C SER A 295 20.99 -8.08 39.73
N GLN A 296 20.03 -7.27 40.18
CA GLN A 296 19.82 -6.96 41.60
C GLN A 296 18.86 -7.93 42.29
N ALA A 297 17.99 -8.55 41.52
CA ALA A 297 17.00 -9.52 42.03
C ALA A 297 16.59 -10.49 40.93
N ALA A 298 16.15 -11.68 41.33
CA ALA A 298 15.58 -12.65 40.39
C ALA A 298 14.25 -12.16 39.82
N ILE A 299 14.15 -12.04 38.50
CA ILE A 299 12.95 -11.56 37.80
C ILE A 299 12.11 -12.78 37.37
N THR A 300 11.10 -13.11 38.17
CA THR A 300 10.28 -14.31 37.95
C THR A 300 9.03 -14.08 37.12
N ASN A 301 8.57 -12.82 37.02
CA ASN A 301 7.37 -12.44 36.30
C ASN A 301 7.62 -12.16 34.79
N GLY A 302 8.89 -12.07 34.36
CA GLY A 302 9.26 -11.77 32.97
C GLY A 302 9.08 -10.31 32.57
N VAL A 303 8.92 -9.41 33.57
CA VAL A 303 8.78 -7.97 33.32
C VAL A 303 10.05 -7.25 33.75
N SER A 304 10.61 -6.43 32.86
CA SER A 304 11.80 -5.62 33.09
C SER A 304 11.70 -4.26 32.42
N SER A 305 12.61 -3.35 32.75
CA SER A 305 12.74 -2.05 32.12
C SER A 305 14.12 -1.89 31.53
N ILE A 306 14.20 -1.55 30.26
CA ILE A 306 15.43 -1.19 29.57
C ILE A 306 15.69 0.28 29.84
N THR A 307 16.79 0.60 30.50
CA THR A 307 17.27 1.96 30.77
C THR A 307 18.54 2.20 29.96
N GLY A 308 18.82 3.43 29.53
CA GLY A 308 20.00 3.72 28.69
C GLY A 308 20.04 5.17 28.24
N GLY A 309 19.67 6.12 29.11
CA GLY A 309 19.71 7.55 28.78
C GLY A 309 18.66 7.99 27.75
N PHE A 310 17.52 7.31 27.69
CA PHE A 310 16.43 7.64 26.77
C PHE A 310 15.74 8.95 27.13
N ASN A 311 15.23 9.62 26.11
CA ASN A 311 14.24 10.69 26.23
C ASN A 311 12.85 10.18 25.78
N ALA A 312 11.82 11.04 25.82
CA ALA A 312 10.46 10.68 25.43
C ALA A 312 10.37 10.13 24.00
N THR A 313 11.13 10.71 23.07
CA THR A 313 11.12 10.33 21.66
C THR A 313 11.84 9.00 21.45
N THR A 314 13.06 8.86 21.97
CA THR A 314 13.88 7.65 21.78
C THR A 314 13.31 6.43 22.50
N SER A 315 12.70 6.60 23.69
CA SER A 315 12.00 5.50 24.38
C SER A 315 10.76 5.03 23.60
N LYS A 316 10.00 5.97 23.00
CA LYS A 316 8.85 5.62 22.16
C LYS A 316 9.28 4.92 20.87
N ALA A 317 10.34 5.39 20.22
CA ALA A 317 10.88 4.76 19.02
C ALA A 317 11.33 3.33 19.29
N LEU A 318 12.14 3.11 20.35
CA LEU A 318 12.57 1.79 20.73
C LEU A 318 11.39 0.87 21.11
N ALA A 319 10.42 1.36 21.89
CA ALA A 319 9.24 0.59 22.24
C ALA A 319 8.45 0.14 21.01
N ASN A 320 8.25 1.01 20.03
CA ASN A 320 7.60 0.68 18.77
C ASN A 320 8.39 -0.38 17.97
N GLN A 321 9.71 -0.22 17.85
CA GLN A 321 10.56 -1.20 17.18
C GLN A 321 10.46 -2.60 17.83
N LEU A 322 10.48 -2.66 19.15
CA LEU A 322 10.36 -3.91 19.90
C LEU A 322 8.97 -4.52 19.87
N LYS A 323 7.93 -3.70 19.88
CA LYS A 323 6.52 -4.13 19.84
C LYS A 323 6.17 -4.83 18.53
N PHE A 324 6.69 -4.35 17.40
CA PHE A 324 6.43 -4.92 16.08
C PHE A 324 7.42 -6.02 15.68
N GLY A 325 8.47 -6.21 16.46
CA GLY A 325 9.45 -7.28 16.29
C GLY A 325 10.61 -6.94 15.35
N ALA A 326 11.58 -7.84 15.29
CA ALA A 326 12.74 -7.73 14.44
C ALA A 326 12.37 -8.01 12.98
N LEU A 327 13.01 -7.27 12.07
CA LEU A 327 12.92 -7.58 10.64
C LEU A 327 13.67 -8.91 10.34
N PRO A 328 13.08 -9.80 9.55
CA PRO A 328 13.71 -11.06 9.16
C PRO A 328 14.84 -10.88 8.13
N LEU A 329 15.03 -9.65 7.66
CA LEU A 329 16.02 -9.22 6.69
C LEU A 329 16.69 -7.94 7.17
N THR A 330 17.95 -7.72 6.79
CA THR A 330 18.60 -6.43 6.93
C THR A 330 18.31 -5.57 5.71
N PHE A 331 18.24 -4.25 5.89
CA PHE A 331 17.94 -3.32 4.82
C PHE A 331 19.02 -2.25 4.71
N GLY A 332 19.52 -2.06 3.50
CA GLY A 332 20.32 -0.89 3.14
C GLY A 332 19.45 0.15 2.45
N VAL A 333 19.60 1.43 2.78
CA VAL A 333 18.94 2.51 2.05
C VAL A 333 19.59 2.62 0.67
N ASN A 334 18.84 2.27 -0.38
CA ASN A 334 19.30 2.34 -1.76
C ASN A 334 19.06 3.73 -2.36
N GLY A 335 18.07 4.45 -1.86
CA GLY A 335 17.76 5.81 -2.25
C GLY A 335 16.67 6.43 -1.38
N SER A 336 16.76 7.74 -1.20
CA SER A 336 15.69 8.55 -0.62
C SER A 336 15.44 9.71 -1.56
N GLU A 337 14.23 9.80 -2.10
CA GLU A 337 13.81 10.84 -3.03
C GLU A 337 12.76 11.71 -2.36
N GLU A 338 12.96 13.02 -2.39
CA GLU A 338 12.01 13.98 -1.84
C GLU A 338 11.31 14.72 -2.98
N ILE A 339 9.97 14.62 -3.01
CA ILE A 339 9.13 15.33 -3.96
C ILE A 339 8.55 16.54 -3.27
N GLY A 340 9.01 17.73 -3.69
CA GLY A 340 8.55 18.98 -3.10
C GLY A 340 7.08 19.27 -3.42
N PRO A 341 6.30 19.84 -2.47
CA PRO A 341 4.87 20.15 -2.66
C PRO A 341 4.59 21.08 -3.85
N SER A 342 5.52 21.99 -4.16
CA SER A 342 5.37 22.90 -5.30
C SER A 342 5.44 22.19 -6.66
N LEU A 343 6.26 21.16 -6.77
CA LEU A 343 6.38 20.35 -7.98
C LEU A 343 5.13 19.46 -8.13
N ALA A 344 4.71 18.82 -7.06
CA ALA A 344 3.52 17.98 -7.02
C ALA A 344 2.25 18.78 -7.40
N GLY A 345 2.04 19.96 -6.79
CA GLY A 345 0.91 20.84 -7.12
C GLY A 345 0.89 21.28 -8.58
N SER A 346 2.03 21.62 -9.17
CA SER A 346 2.10 22.00 -10.58
C SER A 346 1.74 20.86 -11.54
N GLN A 347 2.07 19.63 -11.20
CA GLN A 347 1.70 18.43 -11.96
C GLN A 347 0.20 18.12 -11.85
N LEU A 348 -0.40 18.30 -10.69
CA LEU A 348 -1.83 18.16 -10.48
C LEU A 348 -2.61 19.17 -11.33
N ASP A 349 -2.23 20.45 -11.27
CA ASP A 349 -2.85 21.52 -12.05
C ASP A 349 -2.75 21.26 -13.56
N ALA A 350 -1.58 20.83 -14.04
CA ALA A 350 -1.37 20.46 -15.44
C ALA A 350 -2.23 19.26 -15.86
N GLY A 351 -2.36 18.24 -15.00
CA GLY A 351 -3.20 17.07 -15.23
C GLY A 351 -4.69 17.44 -15.30
N LEU A 352 -5.17 18.24 -14.35
CA LEU A 352 -6.55 18.74 -14.35
C LEU A 352 -6.86 19.60 -15.58
N LEU A 353 -5.95 20.51 -15.96
CA LEU A 353 -6.10 21.33 -17.15
C LEU A 353 -6.20 20.47 -18.41
N ALA A 354 -5.32 19.48 -18.57
CA ALA A 354 -5.36 18.54 -19.70
C ALA A 354 -6.69 17.76 -19.74
N GLY A 355 -7.19 17.32 -18.60
CA GLY A 355 -8.49 16.64 -18.49
C GLY A 355 -9.66 17.52 -18.92
N VAL A 356 -9.68 18.78 -18.47
CA VAL A 356 -10.70 19.77 -18.86
C VAL A 356 -10.65 20.07 -20.36
N ILE A 357 -9.45 20.27 -20.91
CA ILE A 357 -9.29 20.50 -22.36
C ILE A 357 -9.78 19.28 -23.16
N GLY A 358 -9.37 18.07 -22.77
CA GLY A 358 -9.81 16.82 -23.40
C GLY A 358 -11.34 16.67 -23.37
N LEU A 359 -11.96 16.93 -22.21
CA LEU A 359 -13.40 16.87 -22.06
C LEU A 359 -14.12 17.90 -22.95
N ILE A 360 -13.63 19.14 -23.01
CA ILE A 360 -14.19 20.19 -23.87
C ILE A 360 -14.11 19.77 -25.34
N LEU A 361 -12.98 19.24 -25.79
CA LEU A 361 -12.81 18.77 -27.17
C LEU A 361 -13.81 17.66 -27.51
N VAL A 362 -14.00 16.67 -26.64
CA VAL A 362 -14.99 15.60 -26.84
C VAL A 362 -16.40 16.16 -26.86
N VAL A 363 -16.74 17.08 -25.96
CA VAL A 363 -18.06 17.74 -25.92
C VAL A 363 -18.34 18.50 -27.19
N VAL A 364 -17.40 19.31 -27.68
CA VAL A 364 -17.53 20.10 -28.92
C VAL A 364 -17.71 19.15 -30.11
N TYR A 365 -16.88 18.10 -30.21
CA TYR A 365 -17.03 17.10 -31.27
C TYR A 365 -18.41 16.44 -31.25
N CYS A 366 -18.87 15.99 -30.09
CA CYS A 366 -20.16 15.33 -29.92
C CYS A 366 -21.35 16.26 -30.25
N LEU A 367 -21.31 17.52 -29.86
CA LEU A 367 -22.35 18.50 -30.19
C LEU A 367 -22.39 18.80 -31.69
N PHE A 368 -21.22 18.96 -32.30
CA PHE A 368 -21.14 19.23 -33.73
C PHE A 368 -21.63 18.05 -34.60
N TYR A 369 -21.20 16.82 -34.24
CA TYR A 369 -21.49 15.63 -35.05
C TYR A 369 -22.87 15.02 -34.73
N TYR A 370 -23.26 14.93 -33.45
CA TYR A 370 -24.49 14.28 -32.99
C TYR A 370 -25.62 15.26 -32.67
N ARG A 371 -25.36 16.55 -32.62
CA ARG A 371 -26.35 17.60 -32.32
C ARG A 371 -27.12 17.28 -31.00
N GLY A 372 -28.45 17.13 -31.06
CA GLY A 372 -29.28 16.83 -29.89
C GLY A 372 -28.95 15.51 -29.18
N LEU A 373 -28.49 14.48 -29.91
CA LEU A 373 -27.97 13.26 -29.27
C LEU A 373 -26.64 13.52 -28.53
N GLY A 374 -25.87 14.52 -28.95
CA GLY A 374 -24.65 14.93 -28.23
C GLY A 374 -24.93 15.38 -26.79
N LEU A 375 -26.10 15.96 -26.52
CA LEU A 375 -26.50 16.29 -25.14
C LEU A 375 -26.66 15.04 -24.26
N VAL A 376 -27.07 13.92 -24.85
CA VAL A 376 -27.14 12.63 -24.12
C VAL A 376 -25.74 12.13 -23.75
N ILE A 377 -24.78 12.27 -24.69
CA ILE A 377 -23.37 11.90 -24.40
C ILE A 377 -22.84 12.75 -23.26
N ILE A 378 -23.04 14.07 -23.32
CA ILE A 378 -22.61 15.00 -22.23
C ILE A 378 -23.24 14.60 -20.92
N GLY A 379 -24.54 14.34 -20.86
CA GLY A 379 -25.22 13.88 -19.68
C GLY A 379 -24.66 12.56 -19.15
N SER A 380 -24.34 11.62 -20.05
CA SER A 380 -23.74 10.34 -19.68
C SER A 380 -22.31 10.50 -19.17
N LEU A 381 -21.48 11.36 -19.77
CA LEU A 381 -20.13 11.68 -19.29
C LEU A 381 -20.16 12.35 -17.91
N LEU A 382 -21.07 13.29 -17.67
CA LEU A 382 -21.23 13.93 -16.35
C LEU A 382 -21.60 12.90 -15.27
N VAL A 383 -22.52 11.99 -15.59
CA VAL A 383 -22.92 10.92 -14.67
C VAL A 383 -21.79 9.92 -14.45
N ALA A 384 -21.04 9.55 -15.49
CA ALA A 384 -19.86 8.70 -15.37
C ALA A 384 -18.78 9.36 -14.50
N SER A 385 -18.51 10.65 -14.71
CA SER A 385 -17.55 11.41 -13.88
C SER A 385 -18.01 11.49 -12.42
N ALA A 386 -19.29 11.75 -12.17
CA ALA A 386 -19.84 11.76 -10.82
C ALA A 386 -19.72 10.40 -10.13
N LEU A 387 -20.01 9.30 -10.86
CA LEU A 387 -19.88 7.95 -10.34
C LEU A 387 -18.42 7.58 -10.08
N THR A 388 -17.50 7.96 -10.99
CA THR A 388 -16.06 7.77 -10.81
C THR A 388 -15.56 8.52 -9.59
N TYR A 389 -15.94 9.79 -9.43
CA TYR A 389 -15.54 10.59 -8.28
C TYR A 389 -15.95 9.96 -6.95
N VAL A 390 -17.23 9.59 -6.81
CA VAL A 390 -17.70 8.96 -5.58
C VAL A 390 -17.02 7.61 -5.32
N MET A 391 -16.73 6.84 -6.36
CA MET A 391 -16.00 5.57 -6.21
C MET A 391 -14.56 5.79 -5.76
N VAL A 392 -13.86 6.80 -6.28
CA VAL A 392 -12.51 7.17 -5.85
C VAL A 392 -12.51 7.58 -4.37
N LEU A 393 -13.50 8.38 -3.92
CA LEU A 393 -13.64 8.76 -2.51
C LEU A 393 -13.84 7.53 -1.60
N LEU A 394 -14.77 6.65 -1.97
CA LEU A 394 -15.09 5.45 -1.18
C LEU A 394 -13.93 4.45 -1.14
N LEU A 395 -13.23 4.26 -2.25
CA LEU A 395 -12.05 3.39 -2.31
C LEU A 395 -10.87 3.99 -1.54
N GLY A 396 -10.70 5.32 -1.56
CA GLY A 396 -9.69 6.01 -0.74
C GLY A 396 -9.88 5.76 0.75
N LYS A 397 -11.12 5.84 1.25
CA LYS A 397 -11.42 5.59 2.67
C LYS A 397 -11.52 4.11 3.03
N GLY A 398 -11.99 3.25 2.11
CA GLY A 398 -12.24 1.83 2.39
C GLY A 398 -11.00 0.94 2.27
N VAL A 399 -10.23 1.10 1.21
CA VAL A 399 -9.06 0.24 0.88
C VAL A 399 -7.76 1.02 0.75
N GLY A 400 -7.75 2.32 1.10
CA GLY A 400 -6.54 3.15 1.06
C GLY A 400 -6.09 3.51 -0.36
N PHE A 401 -7.01 3.53 -1.34
CA PHE A 401 -6.65 3.92 -2.70
C PHE A 401 -6.23 5.39 -2.77
N THR A 402 -5.01 5.65 -3.26
CA THR A 402 -4.47 6.99 -3.48
C THR A 402 -4.51 7.36 -4.97
N LEU A 403 -4.94 8.58 -5.27
CA LEU A 403 -4.98 9.10 -6.63
C LEU A 403 -3.60 9.63 -7.02
N THR A 404 -2.96 8.97 -7.97
CA THR A 404 -1.64 9.33 -8.50
C THR A 404 -1.75 10.07 -9.84
N LEU A 405 -0.68 10.74 -10.28
CA LEU A 405 -0.64 11.40 -11.59
C LEU A 405 -0.94 10.43 -12.75
N PRO A 406 -0.35 9.22 -12.81
CA PRO A 406 -0.77 8.22 -13.80
C PRO A 406 -2.22 7.76 -13.63
N GLY A 407 -2.74 7.73 -12.39
CA GLY A 407 -4.15 7.48 -12.14
C GLY A 407 -5.05 8.54 -12.80
N ILE A 408 -4.71 9.83 -12.66
CA ILE A 408 -5.41 10.93 -13.35
C ILE A 408 -5.30 10.75 -14.87
N ALA A 409 -4.12 10.42 -15.41
CA ALA A 409 -3.97 10.15 -16.83
C ALA A 409 -4.89 9.01 -17.30
N GLY A 410 -5.03 7.94 -16.48
CA GLY A 410 -5.99 6.86 -16.73
C GLY A 410 -7.45 7.33 -16.78
N LEU A 411 -7.84 8.22 -15.85
CA LEU A 411 -9.17 8.84 -15.84
C LEU A 411 -9.41 9.69 -17.09
N ILE A 412 -8.42 10.43 -17.58
CA ILE A 412 -8.52 11.24 -18.79
C ILE A 412 -8.68 10.36 -20.03
N VAL A 413 -7.87 9.31 -20.16
CA VAL A 413 -7.96 8.34 -21.25
C VAL A 413 -9.34 7.67 -21.27
N ALA A 414 -9.88 7.37 -20.10
CA ALA A 414 -11.21 6.76 -19.98
C ALA A 414 -12.34 7.64 -20.54
N ILE A 415 -12.22 8.98 -20.51
CA ILE A 415 -13.20 9.87 -21.15
C ILE A 415 -13.34 9.55 -22.64
N GLY A 416 -12.21 9.28 -23.31
CA GLY A 416 -12.22 8.88 -24.72
C GLY A 416 -12.88 7.52 -24.96
N ILE A 417 -12.56 6.52 -24.11
CA ILE A 417 -13.13 5.17 -24.20
C ILE A 417 -14.64 5.20 -23.95
N THR A 418 -15.08 5.92 -22.92
CA THR A 418 -16.51 6.12 -22.61
C THR A 418 -17.26 6.78 -23.79
N ALA A 419 -16.66 7.79 -24.43
CA ALA A 419 -17.27 8.42 -25.58
C ALA A 419 -17.42 7.46 -26.78
N ASP A 420 -16.49 6.55 -27.01
CA ASP A 420 -16.53 5.55 -28.08
C ASP A 420 -17.73 4.59 -27.92
N SER A 421 -18.00 4.12 -26.72
CA SER A 421 -19.16 3.26 -26.39
C SER A 421 -20.50 3.92 -26.80
N PHE A 422 -20.64 5.23 -26.54
CA PHE A 422 -21.85 5.98 -26.96
C PHE A 422 -21.91 6.18 -28.48
N ILE A 423 -20.78 6.45 -29.10
CA ILE A 423 -20.67 6.60 -30.56
C ILE A 423 -21.15 5.33 -31.25
N VAL A 424 -20.64 4.16 -30.83
CA VAL A 424 -21.05 2.87 -31.38
C VAL A 424 -22.56 2.67 -31.25
N PHE A 425 -23.14 2.97 -30.10
CA PHE A 425 -24.59 2.83 -29.90
C PHE A 425 -25.38 3.78 -30.80
N PHE A 426 -24.96 5.04 -30.92
CA PHE A 426 -25.69 6.02 -31.71
C PHE A 426 -25.57 5.78 -33.21
N GLU A 427 -24.43 5.33 -33.71
CA GLU A 427 -24.29 4.92 -35.09
C GLU A 427 -25.21 3.74 -35.42
N ARG A 428 -25.34 2.76 -34.53
CA ARG A 428 -26.29 1.67 -34.73
C ARG A 428 -27.75 2.16 -34.74
N ILE A 429 -28.11 3.13 -33.91
CA ILE A 429 -29.44 3.76 -33.99
C ILE A 429 -29.65 4.46 -35.34
N ARG A 430 -28.64 5.22 -35.83
CA ARG A 430 -28.69 5.90 -37.11
C ARG A 430 -28.83 4.92 -38.27
N ASP A 431 -28.11 3.82 -38.26
CA ASP A 431 -28.22 2.76 -39.25
C ASP A 431 -29.66 2.20 -39.32
N GLU A 432 -30.24 1.88 -38.17
CA GLU A 432 -31.61 1.35 -38.08
C GLU A 432 -32.66 2.38 -38.53
N VAL A 433 -32.41 3.67 -38.29
CA VAL A 433 -33.29 4.75 -38.83
C VAL A 433 -33.13 4.88 -40.34
N ARG A 434 -31.91 4.76 -40.89
CA ARG A 434 -31.64 4.75 -42.36
C ARG A 434 -32.35 3.57 -43.04
N ASP A 435 -32.47 2.43 -42.34
CA ASP A 435 -33.20 1.26 -42.81
C ASP A 435 -34.73 1.44 -42.75
N GLY A 436 -35.22 2.62 -42.34
CA GLY A 436 -36.62 2.98 -42.34
C GLY A 436 -37.42 2.58 -41.11
N LYS A 437 -36.76 2.18 -40.02
CA LYS A 437 -37.45 1.88 -38.75
C LYS A 437 -37.85 3.16 -38.03
N SER A 438 -38.98 3.11 -37.32
CA SER A 438 -39.34 4.19 -36.39
C SER A 438 -38.27 4.32 -35.30
N LEU A 439 -38.04 5.54 -34.78
CA LEU A 439 -36.99 5.78 -33.78
C LEU A 439 -37.08 4.86 -32.56
N ARG A 440 -38.28 4.55 -32.10
CA ARG A 440 -38.48 3.63 -30.96
C ARG A 440 -37.96 2.21 -31.25
N LEU A 441 -38.24 1.70 -32.44
CA LEU A 441 -37.75 0.40 -32.91
C LEU A 441 -36.25 0.45 -33.22
N ALA A 442 -35.77 1.56 -33.78
CA ALA A 442 -34.37 1.78 -34.10
C ALA A 442 -33.48 1.77 -32.81
N VAL A 443 -33.95 2.37 -31.73
CA VAL A 443 -33.23 2.35 -30.43
C VAL A 443 -33.14 0.92 -29.88
N GLU A 444 -34.21 0.13 -29.90
CA GLU A 444 -34.17 -1.24 -29.39
C GLU A 444 -33.36 -2.18 -30.32
N ALA A 445 -33.50 -2.06 -31.63
CA ALA A 445 -32.74 -2.88 -32.57
C ALA A 445 -31.24 -2.48 -32.59
N GLY A 446 -30.94 -1.19 -32.56
CA GLY A 446 -29.58 -0.66 -32.44
C GLY A 446 -28.90 -1.11 -31.16
N TRP A 447 -29.63 -1.12 -30.03
CA TRP A 447 -29.11 -1.64 -28.75
C TRP A 447 -28.73 -3.12 -28.82
N VAL A 448 -29.57 -3.96 -29.40
CA VAL A 448 -29.27 -5.39 -29.53
C VAL A 448 -28.00 -5.63 -30.35
N ARG A 449 -27.73 -4.82 -31.35
CA ARG A 449 -26.51 -4.90 -32.17
C ARG A 449 -25.30 -4.26 -31.47
N ALA A 450 -25.47 -3.09 -30.82
CA ALA A 450 -24.40 -2.33 -30.21
C ALA A 450 -23.84 -3.00 -28.94
N ARG A 451 -24.73 -3.54 -28.07
CA ARG A 451 -24.33 -4.08 -26.75
C ARG A 451 -23.24 -5.16 -26.82
N GLY A 452 -23.26 -6.01 -27.85
CA GLY A 452 -22.25 -7.05 -28.04
C GLY A 452 -20.88 -6.47 -28.37
N THR A 453 -20.87 -5.45 -29.25
CA THR A 453 -19.61 -4.75 -29.63
C THR A 453 -19.04 -3.97 -28.44
N ILE A 454 -19.87 -3.23 -27.72
CA ILE A 454 -19.47 -2.47 -26.52
C ILE A 454 -18.86 -3.42 -25.47
N LEU A 455 -19.60 -4.47 -25.08
CA LEU A 455 -19.11 -5.43 -24.09
C LEU A 455 -17.81 -6.13 -24.52
N ALA A 456 -17.64 -6.41 -25.82
CA ALA A 456 -16.41 -7.02 -26.32
C ALA A 456 -15.22 -6.05 -26.22
N ALA A 457 -15.41 -4.77 -26.59
CA ALA A 457 -14.37 -3.75 -26.49
C ALA A 457 -13.98 -3.48 -25.03
N ASP A 458 -14.97 -3.30 -24.16
CA ASP A 458 -14.76 -3.07 -22.72
C ASP A 458 -14.10 -4.28 -22.05
N ALA A 459 -14.48 -5.51 -22.43
CA ALA A 459 -13.85 -6.72 -21.91
C ALA A 459 -12.35 -6.77 -22.24
N VAL A 460 -11.94 -6.38 -23.45
CA VAL A 460 -10.53 -6.29 -23.85
C VAL A 460 -9.80 -5.25 -22.99
N SER A 461 -10.41 -4.08 -22.79
CA SER A 461 -9.84 -3.01 -21.94
C SER A 461 -9.72 -3.44 -20.48
N ILE A 462 -10.73 -4.13 -19.94
CA ILE A 462 -10.70 -4.68 -18.57
C ILE A 462 -9.60 -5.75 -18.43
N ILE A 463 -9.46 -6.66 -19.41
CA ILE A 463 -8.39 -7.67 -19.40
C ILE A 463 -7.02 -7.01 -19.43
N ALA A 464 -6.82 -6.00 -20.27
CA ALA A 464 -5.57 -5.24 -20.33
C ALA A 464 -5.28 -4.51 -19.01
N ALA A 465 -6.28 -3.83 -18.44
CA ALA A 465 -6.17 -3.16 -17.15
C ALA A 465 -5.86 -4.15 -16.02
N LEU A 466 -6.54 -5.30 -15.97
CA LEU A 466 -6.29 -6.34 -14.96
C LEU A 466 -4.89 -6.94 -15.10
N THR A 467 -4.45 -7.21 -16.32
CA THR A 467 -3.09 -7.70 -16.58
C THR A 467 -2.04 -6.71 -16.10
N LEU A 468 -2.18 -5.43 -16.44
CA LEU A 468 -1.29 -4.38 -15.95
C LEU A 468 -1.37 -4.25 -14.43
N PHE A 469 -2.55 -4.33 -13.82
CA PHE A 469 -2.71 -4.21 -12.36
C PHE A 469 -2.00 -5.34 -11.59
N ILE A 470 -2.01 -6.56 -12.14
CA ILE A 470 -1.37 -7.72 -11.50
C ILE A 470 0.15 -7.71 -11.69
N PHE A 471 0.64 -7.37 -12.89
CA PHE A 471 2.06 -7.51 -13.22
C PHE A 471 2.85 -6.21 -13.12
N ALA A 472 2.21 -5.04 -13.17
CA ALA A 472 2.88 -3.76 -13.05
C ALA A 472 3.11 -3.38 -11.57
N ILE A 473 4.13 -2.56 -11.35
CA ILE A 473 4.57 -2.10 -10.04
C ILE A 473 4.47 -0.57 -9.98
N GLY A 474 4.23 -0.03 -8.79
CA GLY A 474 4.24 1.41 -8.54
C GLY A 474 3.20 2.18 -9.36
N VAL A 475 3.63 3.27 -9.97
CA VAL A 475 2.77 4.24 -10.69
C VAL A 475 1.94 3.65 -11.84
N VAL A 476 2.45 2.62 -12.54
CA VAL A 476 1.72 1.96 -13.62
C VAL A 476 0.51 1.17 -13.11
N ARG A 477 0.59 0.63 -11.89
CA ARG A 477 -0.51 -0.06 -11.22
C ARG A 477 -1.68 0.90 -10.94
N GLY A 478 -1.38 2.13 -10.50
CA GLY A 478 -2.39 3.19 -10.30
C GLY A 478 -3.13 3.56 -11.59
N PHE A 479 -2.40 3.70 -12.72
CA PHE A 479 -2.99 3.90 -14.04
C PHE A 479 -3.93 2.74 -14.43
N ALA A 480 -3.45 1.50 -14.27
CA ALA A 480 -4.21 0.30 -14.63
C ALA A 480 -5.50 0.18 -13.81
N PHE A 481 -5.42 0.47 -12.51
CA PHE A 481 -6.59 0.48 -11.63
C PHE A 481 -7.61 1.52 -12.05
N ALA A 482 -7.18 2.76 -12.31
CA ALA A 482 -8.06 3.84 -12.74
C ALA A 482 -8.75 3.51 -14.08
N LEU A 483 -7.99 2.96 -15.04
CA LEU A 483 -8.52 2.52 -16.34
C LEU A 483 -9.55 1.39 -16.20
N GLY A 484 -9.26 0.38 -15.37
CA GLY A 484 -10.17 -0.73 -15.11
C GLY A 484 -11.46 -0.28 -14.42
N LEU A 485 -11.33 0.55 -13.37
CA LEU A 485 -12.47 1.11 -12.65
C LEU A 485 -13.39 1.92 -13.56
N THR A 486 -12.83 2.83 -14.37
CA THR A 486 -13.62 3.68 -15.28
C THR A 486 -14.26 2.87 -16.39
N THR A 487 -13.61 1.84 -16.94
CA THR A 487 -14.22 0.95 -17.94
C THR A 487 -15.41 0.17 -17.35
N LEU A 488 -15.31 -0.30 -16.09
CA LEU A 488 -16.44 -0.92 -15.40
C LEU A 488 -17.60 0.07 -15.20
N ILE A 489 -17.29 1.31 -14.82
CA ILE A 489 -18.27 2.38 -14.67
C ILE A 489 -18.94 2.69 -16.01
N ASP A 490 -18.18 2.72 -17.11
CA ASP A 490 -18.73 2.96 -18.45
C ASP A 490 -19.78 1.92 -18.83
N VAL A 491 -19.47 0.64 -18.71
CA VAL A 491 -20.44 -0.44 -18.93
C VAL A 491 -21.71 -0.20 -18.09
N PHE A 492 -21.53 0.14 -16.81
CA PHE A 492 -22.65 0.37 -15.91
C PHE A 492 -23.51 1.57 -16.34
N VAL A 493 -22.89 2.68 -16.71
CA VAL A 493 -23.57 3.89 -17.18
C VAL A 493 -24.28 3.66 -18.50
N VAL A 494 -23.66 2.96 -19.46
CA VAL A 494 -24.28 2.67 -20.77
C VAL A 494 -25.55 1.84 -20.58
N PHE A 495 -25.52 0.81 -19.76
CA PHE A 495 -26.63 -0.10 -19.55
C PHE A 495 -27.76 0.48 -18.70
N PHE A 496 -27.43 1.20 -17.63
CA PHE A 496 -28.41 1.62 -16.63
C PHE A 496 -28.81 3.08 -16.70
N PHE A 497 -28.03 3.92 -17.37
CA PHE A 497 -28.35 5.33 -17.57
C PHE A 497 -28.59 5.67 -19.05
N THR A 498 -27.60 5.47 -19.93
CA THR A 498 -27.65 5.95 -21.31
C THR A 498 -28.75 5.28 -22.13
N LYS A 499 -28.80 3.96 -22.15
CA LYS A 499 -29.84 3.20 -22.88
C LYS A 499 -31.25 3.53 -22.40
N PRO A 500 -31.58 3.53 -21.11
CA PRO A 500 -32.89 3.96 -20.64
C PRO A 500 -33.24 5.40 -21.00
N LEU A 501 -32.26 6.32 -20.88
CA LEU A 501 -32.46 7.73 -21.23
C LEU A 501 -32.79 7.90 -22.69
N VAL A 502 -32.02 7.28 -23.61
CA VAL A 502 -32.30 7.32 -25.08
C VAL A 502 -33.65 6.71 -25.39
N SER A 503 -34.03 5.59 -24.73
CA SER A 503 -35.34 4.97 -24.90
C SER A 503 -36.51 5.88 -24.47
N LEU A 504 -36.28 6.73 -23.45
CA LEU A 504 -37.26 7.76 -23.05
C LEU A 504 -37.32 8.92 -24.02
N LEU A 505 -36.16 9.44 -24.44
CA LEU A 505 -36.06 10.55 -25.39
C LEU A 505 -36.67 10.19 -26.76
N ALA A 506 -36.54 8.95 -27.24
CA ALA A 506 -37.16 8.46 -28.44
C ALA A 506 -38.70 8.52 -28.42
N ARG A 507 -39.31 8.70 -27.24
CA ARG A 507 -40.77 8.86 -27.08
C ARG A 507 -41.20 10.32 -27.11
N THR A 508 -40.28 11.28 -27.07
CA THR A 508 -40.57 12.71 -27.12
C THR A 508 -40.86 13.16 -28.57
N LYS A 509 -41.64 14.21 -28.76
CA LYS A 509 -41.92 14.77 -30.08
C LYS A 509 -40.66 15.29 -30.78
N PHE A 510 -39.69 15.84 -30.01
CA PHE A 510 -38.45 16.41 -30.54
C PHE A 510 -37.60 15.37 -31.29
N PHE A 511 -37.35 14.23 -30.62
CA PHE A 511 -36.58 13.14 -31.21
C PHE A 511 -37.45 12.25 -32.13
N GLY A 512 -38.63 11.87 -31.65
CA GLY A 512 -39.50 10.90 -32.34
C GLY A 512 -40.04 11.37 -33.69
N GLN A 513 -40.11 12.71 -33.94
CA GLN A 513 -40.53 13.28 -35.23
C GLN A 513 -39.34 13.70 -36.10
N GLY A 514 -38.10 13.48 -35.72
CA GLY A 514 -36.91 13.78 -36.49
C GLY A 514 -36.69 15.30 -36.71
N HIS A 515 -36.75 16.10 -35.61
CA HIS A 515 -36.46 17.51 -35.68
C HIS A 515 -35.03 17.76 -36.20
N LYS A 516 -34.79 18.80 -37.01
CA LYS A 516 -33.49 19.10 -37.65
C LYS A 516 -32.30 19.16 -36.66
N LEU A 517 -32.53 19.58 -35.45
CA LEU A 517 -31.52 19.65 -34.39
C LEU A 517 -31.41 18.35 -33.55
N SER A 518 -32.22 17.32 -33.80
CA SER A 518 -32.17 16.06 -33.07
C SER A 518 -30.94 15.21 -33.43
N GLY A 519 -30.31 15.44 -34.59
CA GLY A 519 -29.27 14.59 -35.16
C GLY A 519 -29.78 13.32 -35.83
N LEU A 520 -31.11 13.18 -35.93
CA LEU A 520 -31.83 12.04 -36.53
C LEU A 520 -32.81 12.47 -37.64
N ASP A 521 -32.64 13.66 -38.22
CA ASP A 521 -33.46 14.13 -39.29
C ASP A 521 -33.10 13.43 -40.62
N ALA A 522 -34.10 13.24 -41.48
CA ALA A 522 -33.97 12.51 -42.75
C ALA A 522 -32.92 13.13 -43.69
N GLY A 523 -32.80 14.48 -43.72
CA GLY A 523 -31.81 15.19 -44.52
C GLY A 523 -30.36 14.94 -44.04
N HIS A 524 -30.10 14.95 -42.73
CA HIS A 524 -28.80 14.69 -42.17
C HIS A 524 -28.37 13.21 -42.29
N LEU A 525 -29.36 12.30 -42.29
CA LEU A 525 -29.11 10.87 -42.46
C LEU A 525 -29.00 10.43 -43.91
N GLY A 526 -29.14 11.36 -44.90
CA GLY A 526 -29.05 11.06 -46.33
C GLY A 526 -30.21 10.22 -46.84
N ILE A 527 -31.37 10.26 -46.16
CA ILE A 527 -32.57 9.51 -46.59
C ILE A 527 -33.25 10.31 -47.70
N THR A 528 -33.12 9.86 -48.96
CA THR A 528 -33.77 10.48 -50.12
C THR A 528 -35.27 10.24 -50.07
N GLY A 529 -36.06 11.27 -50.51
CA GLY A 529 -37.51 11.42 -50.33
C GLY A 529 -38.45 10.25 -50.72
N ARG A 530 -37.94 9.22 -51.39
CA ARG A 530 -38.71 8.02 -51.75
C ARG A 530 -39.01 7.13 -50.52
N LYS A 531 -38.13 7.04 -49.54
CA LYS A 531 -38.32 6.26 -48.31
C LYS A 531 -39.23 6.95 -47.28
N VAL A 532 -39.29 8.29 -47.28
CA VAL A 532 -40.14 9.05 -46.33
C VAL A 532 -41.64 8.87 -46.66
N SER A 533 -42.02 8.72 -47.94
CA SER A 533 -43.40 8.50 -48.31
C SER A 533 -43.92 7.09 -47.96
N GLU A 534 -43.06 6.07 -47.89
CA GLU A 534 -43.41 4.73 -47.47
C GLU A 534 -43.58 4.62 -45.94
N ILE A 535 -42.74 5.30 -45.16
CA ILE A 535 -42.84 5.35 -43.71
C ILE A 535 -44.14 6.03 -43.25
N SER A 536 -44.57 7.09 -43.95
CA SER A 536 -45.83 7.78 -43.67
C SER A 536 -47.06 6.93 -44.05
N ARG A 537 -46.97 6.09 -45.08
CA ARG A 537 -48.08 5.21 -45.51
C ARG A 537 -48.22 3.97 -44.64
N THR A 538 -47.15 3.36 -44.15
CA THR A 538 -47.21 2.19 -43.24
C THR A 538 -47.74 2.55 -41.84
N GLY A 539 -47.43 3.77 -41.32
CA GLY A 539 -48.01 4.26 -40.07
C GLY A 539 -49.50 4.57 -40.15
N ALA A 540 -50.01 4.99 -41.33
CA ALA A 540 -51.42 5.29 -41.55
C ALA A 540 -52.30 4.02 -41.82
N SER A 541 -51.72 2.95 -42.37
CA SER A 541 -52.45 1.71 -42.67
C SER A 541 -52.69 0.82 -41.47
N THR A 542 -51.86 0.89 -40.42
CA THR A 542 -52.01 0.15 -39.18
C THR A 542 -53.07 0.74 -38.25
N VAL A 543 -53.35 2.05 -38.36
CA VAL A 543 -54.42 2.70 -37.57
C VAL A 543 -55.83 2.47 -38.20
N ARG A 544 -55.89 2.16 -39.50
CA ARG A 544 -57.18 1.92 -40.20
C ARG A 544 -57.70 0.47 -40.14
N LYS A 545 -56.92 -0.46 -39.59
CA LYS A 545 -57.35 -1.88 -39.41
C LYS A 545 -57.66 -2.24 -37.95
N ALA A 546 -57.72 -1.26 -37.06
CA ALA A 546 -58.05 -1.44 -35.65
C ALA A 546 -59.28 -0.63 -35.19
N ASN A 547 -60.21 -0.32 -36.16
CA ASN A 547 -61.57 0.10 -35.87
C ASN A 547 -62.55 -0.83 -36.57
#